data_ecfa5a5798d99886bae6b8b6ec59be98
#
_entry.id   ecfa5a5798d99886bae6b8b6ec59be98
#
_cell.length_a   1.000
_cell.length_b   1.000
_cell.length_c   1.000
_cell.angle_alpha   90.00
_cell.angle_beta   90.00
_cell.angle_gamma   90.00
#
_symmetry.space_group_name_H-M   'P 1'
#
loop_
_entity.id
_entity.type
_entity.pdbx_description
1 polymer ?
#
loop_
_entity_poly.entity_id
_entity_poly.type
_entity_poly.pdbx_seq_one_letter_code
_entity_poly.pdbx_strand_id
1 'polypeptide(L)'
;MKNIVSWLIPISLGAAFVTSLATASSPGGKICLPTPPDMLGPFYTSGAPLRSSVGKGYVLAGTVRSSAACFPITKARIEFWLTGPDGQYGDDYRATMFSDTSGTYRFWSNSPKPYFGRPPHIHIRVTVDGYRTLVTQHYPEPGTSKAEFDLVLTPEK
;
A
#
# COMPACT_ATOMS: atom_id res chain seq x y z
N MET A 1 -13.57 49.35 -82.67
CA MET A 1 -12.48 49.12 -81.71
C MET A 1 -13.07 49.37 -80.31
N LYS A 2 -13.37 48.33 -79.57
CA LYS A 2 -13.89 48.41 -78.20
C LYS A 2 -13.00 47.55 -77.30
N ASN A 3 -12.26 48.21 -76.45
CA ASN A 3 -11.40 47.54 -75.44
C ASN A 3 -12.27 47.07 -74.28
N ILE A 4 -12.21 45.75 -74.03
CA ILE A 4 -12.82 45.15 -72.86
C ILE A 4 -11.72 44.98 -71.81
N VAL A 5 -11.82 45.73 -70.71
CA VAL A 5 -10.94 45.62 -69.55
C VAL A 5 -11.54 44.58 -68.63
N SER A 6 -10.85 43.42 -68.51
CA SER A 6 -11.23 42.34 -67.61
C SER A 6 -10.68 42.60 -66.23
N TRP A 7 -11.55 42.74 -65.25
CA TRP A 7 -11.19 42.88 -63.80
C TRP A 7 -11.04 41.50 -63.19
N LEU A 8 -9.85 41.12 -62.83
CA LEU A 8 -9.56 39.92 -62.03
C LEU A 8 -9.73 40.28 -60.57
N ILE A 9 -10.67 39.63 -59.90
CA ILE A 9 -10.90 39.73 -58.47
C ILE A 9 -10.03 38.65 -57.79
N PRO A 10 -9.15 39.00 -56.81
CA PRO A 10 -8.42 37.98 -56.07
C PRO A 10 -9.31 37.32 -55.04
N ILE A 11 -9.44 36.01 -55.12
CA ILE A 11 -10.08 35.17 -54.11
C ILE A 11 -9.08 34.98 -52.94
N SER A 12 -9.32 35.65 -51.86
CA SER A 12 -8.53 35.44 -50.62
C SER A 12 -9.03 34.16 -49.91
N LEU A 13 -8.18 33.14 -49.92
CA LEU A 13 -8.39 31.91 -49.18
C LEU A 13 -8.11 32.18 -47.69
N GLY A 14 -9.19 32.36 -46.90
CA GLY A 14 -9.07 32.49 -45.46
C GLY A 14 -8.79 31.10 -44.84
N ALA A 15 -7.59 30.88 -44.34
CA ALA A 15 -7.24 29.72 -43.56
C ALA A 15 -7.89 29.82 -42.17
N ALA A 16 -8.94 29.01 -41.92
CA ALA A 16 -9.52 28.88 -40.59
C ALA A 16 -8.58 28.04 -39.69
N PHE A 17 -7.91 28.71 -38.76
CA PHE A 17 -7.19 28.01 -37.69
C PHE A 17 -8.19 27.38 -36.72
N VAL A 18 -8.39 26.07 -36.81
CA VAL A 18 -9.11 25.30 -35.80
C VAL A 18 -8.17 25.05 -34.62
N THR A 19 -8.27 25.87 -33.58
CA THR A 19 -7.61 25.61 -32.30
C THR A 19 -8.28 24.44 -31.60
N SER A 20 -7.65 23.28 -31.69
CA SER A 20 -8.04 22.09 -30.93
C SER A 20 -7.74 22.35 -29.44
N LEU A 21 -8.78 22.57 -28.62
CA LEU A 21 -8.67 22.55 -27.16
C LEU A 21 -8.41 21.10 -26.72
N ALA A 22 -7.15 20.79 -26.45
CA ALA A 22 -6.79 19.56 -25.77
C ALA A 22 -7.37 19.61 -24.35
N THR A 23 -8.43 18.85 -24.09
CA THR A 23 -8.92 18.61 -22.72
C THR A 23 -7.84 17.81 -22.00
N ALA A 24 -7.09 18.46 -21.12
CA ALA A 24 -6.20 17.79 -20.19
C ALA A 24 -7.07 16.93 -19.26
N SER A 25 -7.11 15.63 -19.51
CA SER A 25 -7.62 14.66 -18.56
C SER A 25 -6.72 14.74 -17.33
N SER A 26 -7.22 15.26 -16.21
CA SER A 26 -6.55 15.11 -14.91
C SER A 26 -6.32 13.62 -14.70
N PRO A 27 -5.08 13.17 -14.42
CA PRO A 27 -4.87 11.80 -14.02
C PRO A 27 -5.61 11.62 -12.70
N GLY A 28 -6.77 10.97 -12.74
CA GLY A 28 -7.50 10.55 -11.55
C GLY A 28 -6.56 9.64 -10.75
N GLY A 29 -5.85 10.23 -9.78
CA GLY A 29 -4.92 9.50 -8.93
C GLY A 29 -5.67 8.34 -8.29
N LYS A 30 -5.17 7.12 -8.47
CA LYS A 30 -5.73 5.94 -7.82
C LYS A 30 -5.67 6.18 -6.29
N ILE A 31 -6.81 6.22 -5.64
CA ILE A 31 -6.91 6.37 -4.18
C ILE A 31 -6.97 4.96 -3.59
N CYS A 32 -6.10 4.65 -2.63
CA CYS A 32 -6.17 3.44 -1.84
C CYS A 32 -6.85 3.74 -0.50
N LEU A 33 -7.84 2.94 -0.15
CA LEU A 33 -8.45 3.04 1.17
C LEU A 33 -7.40 2.69 2.24
N PRO A 34 -7.25 3.50 3.29
CA PRO A 34 -6.36 3.18 4.39
C PRO A 34 -6.69 1.82 5.00
N THR A 35 -5.67 1.07 5.38
CA THR A 35 -5.87 -0.15 6.16
C THR A 35 -6.55 0.22 7.50
N PRO A 36 -7.68 -0.40 7.85
CA PRO A 36 -8.35 -0.13 9.12
C PRO A 36 -7.41 -0.40 10.31
N PRO A 37 -7.34 0.50 11.31
CA PRO A 37 -6.60 0.25 12.52
C PRO A 37 -7.29 -0.82 13.37
N ASP A 38 -6.50 -1.54 14.17
CA ASP A 38 -6.98 -2.49 15.17
C ASP A 38 -6.14 -2.35 16.44
N MET A 39 -6.45 -3.13 17.46
CA MET A 39 -5.83 -3.04 18.77
C MET A 39 -4.35 -3.42 18.76
N LEU A 40 -3.53 -2.62 19.46
CA LEU A 40 -2.14 -2.96 19.76
C LEU A 40 -2.03 -4.25 20.60
N GLY A 41 -2.99 -4.44 21.49
CA GLY A 41 -2.99 -5.54 22.46
C GLY A 41 -1.96 -5.37 23.56
N PRO A 42 -1.99 -6.23 24.60
CA PRO A 42 -1.13 -6.09 25.77
C PRO A 42 0.28 -6.68 25.60
N PHE A 43 0.58 -7.34 24.48
CA PHE A 43 1.83 -8.08 24.25
C PHE A 43 2.84 -7.35 23.36
N TYR A 44 2.54 -6.14 22.96
CA TYR A 44 3.51 -5.36 22.21
C TYR A 44 4.71 -5.00 23.10
N THR A 45 5.89 -5.31 22.59
CA THR A 45 7.17 -4.86 23.18
C THR A 45 8.03 -4.31 22.06
N SER A 46 8.58 -3.11 22.25
CA SER A 46 9.49 -2.50 21.27
C SER A 46 10.80 -3.29 21.16
N GLY A 47 11.55 -3.08 20.06
CA GLY A 47 12.86 -3.67 19.89
C GLY A 47 12.85 -5.14 19.45
N ALA A 48 11.80 -5.59 18.80
CA ALA A 48 11.79 -6.92 18.17
C ALA A 48 12.99 -7.11 17.23
N PRO A 49 13.62 -8.32 17.18
CA PRO A 49 14.79 -8.58 16.35
C PRO A 49 14.54 -8.32 14.87
N LEU A 50 15.59 -7.89 14.16
CA LEU A 50 15.58 -7.75 12.70
C LEU A 50 15.59 -9.14 12.05
N ARG A 51 14.46 -9.54 11.52
CA ARG A 51 14.26 -10.81 10.81
C ARG A 51 12.96 -10.81 10.03
N SER A 52 12.90 -11.60 8.95
CA SER A 52 11.69 -11.80 8.14
C SER A 52 10.93 -13.08 8.48
N SER A 53 11.44 -13.88 9.43
CA SER A 53 10.85 -15.17 9.80
C SER A 53 10.88 -15.39 11.31
N VAL A 54 9.76 -15.90 11.82
CA VAL A 54 9.62 -16.37 13.22
C VAL A 54 9.07 -17.82 13.27
N GLY A 55 9.03 -18.50 12.14
CA GLY A 55 8.53 -19.87 12.09
C GLY A 55 8.22 -20.32 10.67
N LYS A 56 7.48 -21.45 10.58
CA LYS A 56 7.06 -22.05 9.31
C LYS A 56 5.57 -22.37 9.38
N GLY A 57 4.91 -22.38 8.22
CA GLY A 57 3.50 -22.81 8.10
C GLY A 57 2.57 -21.70 7.60
N TYR A 58 2.96 -20.43 7.74
CA TYR A 58 2.19 -19.30 7.21
C TYR A 58 3.09 -18.23 6.59
N VAL A 59 2.63 -17.66 5.48
CA VAL A 59 3.32 -16.55 4.80
C VAL A 59 2.35 -15.38 4.65
N LEU A 60 2.71 -14.23 5.21
CA LEU A 60 2.02 -12.98 5.00
C LEU A 60 2.87 -12.08 4.11
N ALA A 61 2.35 -11.67 2.96
CA ALA A 61 3.02 -10.79 2.02
C ALA A 61 2.12 -9.62 1.65
N GLY A 62 2.68 -8.59 1.05
CA GLY A 62 1.92 -7.43 0.57
C GLY A 62 2.82 -6.27 0.26
N THR A 63 2.19 -5.12 0.00
CA THR A 63 2.88 -3.86 -0.28
C THR A 63 2.48 -2.81 0.74
N VAL A 64 3.45 -2.06 1.24
CA VAL A 64 3.19 -0.83 2.01
C VAL A 64 2.90 0.30 1.02
N ARG A 65 1.76 0.97 1.17
CA ARG A 65 1.29 2.00 0.22
C ARG A 65 0.86 3.27 0.93
N SER A 66 0.89 4.38 0.21
CA SER A 66 0.25 5.63 0.61
C SER A 66 -1.23 5.63 0.24
N SER A 67 -2.10 6.07 1.13
CA SER A 67 -3.53 6.25 0.80
C SER A 67 -3.77 7.41 -0.16
N ALA A 68 -2.87 8.39 -0.22
CA ALA A 68 -3.07 9.59 -1.04
C ALA A 68 -3.01 9.31 -2.55
N ALA A 69 -2.13 8.41 -2.99
CA ALA A 69 -1.91 8.14 -4.42
C ALA A 69 -1.58 6.67 -4.74
N CYS A 70 -1.75 5.76 -3.77
CA CYS A 70 -1.48 4.33 -3.90
C CYS A 70 -0.03 3.95 -4.26
N PHE A 71 0.91 4.88 -4.25
CA PHE A 71 2.30 4.54 -4.53
C PHE A 71 2.91 3.69 -3.40
N PRO A 72 3.83 2.79 -3.74
CA PRO A 72 4.51 1.98 -2.74
C PRO A 72 5.44 2.83 -1.86
N ILE A 73 5.55 2.46 -0.59
CA ILE A 73 6.43 3.11 0.39
C ILE A 73 7.58 2.17 0.71
N THR A 74 8.79 2.59 0.40
CA THR A 74 10.03 1.84 0.65
C THR A 74 10.55 2.10 2.06
N LYS A 75 11.31 1.15 2.61
CA LYS A 75 11.94 1.26 3.94
C LYS A 75 10.95 1.53 5.08
N ALA A 76 9.66 1.20 4.90
CA ALA A 76 8.69 1.22 5.97
C ALA A 76 9.10 0.20 7.04
N ARG A 77 9.21 0.62 8.28
CA ARG A 77 9.49 -0.28 9.40
C ARG A 77 8.21 -1.01 9.78
N ILE A 78 8.24 -2.34 9.70
CA ILE A 78 7.12 -3.22 9.98
C ILE A 78 7.50 -4.11 11.16
N GLU A 79 6.70 -4.09 12.21
CA GLU A 79 6.86 -4.93 13.39
C GLU A 79 5.71 -5.92 13.44
N PHE A 80 6.05 -7.20 13.66
CA PHE A 80 5.10 -8.29 13.78
C PHE A 80 5.22 -8.95 15.15
N TRP A 81 4.07 -9.36 15.72
CA TRP A 81 4.04 -10.25 16.88
C TRP A 81 2.78 -11.11 16.85
N LEU A 82 2.91 -12.35 17.27
CA LEU A 82 1.85 -13.35 17.23
C LEU A 82 2.08 -14.43 18.30
N THR A 83 1.09 -15.28 18.48
CA THR A 83 1.24 -16.48 19.30
C THR A 83 2.09 -17.53 18.61
N GLY A 84 2.94 -18.21 19.36
CA GLY A 84 3.67 -19.37 18.92
C GLY A 84 2.80 -20.62 18.74
N PRO A 85 3.41 -21.76 18.37
CA PRO A 85 2.71 -23.04 18.25
C PRO A 85 2.08 -23.53 19.56
N ASP A 86 2.60 -23.08 20.68
CA ASP A 86 2.09 -23.31 22.04
C ASP A 86 0.93 -22.39 22.47
N GLY A 87 0.58 -21.42 21.60
CA GLY A 87 -0.47 -20.44 21.90
C GLY A 87 0.00 -19.30 22.81
N GLN A 88 1.29 -19.18 23.08
CA GLN A 88 1.84 -18.11 23.92
C GLN A 88 2.54 -17.04 23.08
N TYR A 89 2.53 -15.79 23.57
CA TYR A 89 3.37 -14.73 23.04
C TYR A 89 4.78 -14.83 23.64
N GLY A 90 5.79 -14.46 22.86
CA GLY A 90 7.18 -14.48 23.32
C GLY A 90 8.12 -13.82 22.33
N ASP A 91 9.39 -13.65 22.73
CA ASP A 91 10.40 -13.00 21.90
C ASP A 91 10.70 -13.77 20.61
N ASP A 92 10.52 -15.09 20.62
CA ASP A 92 10.71 -15.92 19.44
C ASP A 92 9.68 -15.65 18.34
N TYR A 93 8.52 -15.06 18.70
CA TYR A 93 7.41 -14.80 17.78
C TYR A 93 7.22 -13.31 17.48
N ARG A 94 8.29 -12.52 17.61
CA ARG A 94 8.34 -11.09 17.26
C ARG A 94 9.41 -10.83 16.21
N ALA A 95 9.12 -9.94 15.29
CA ALA A 95 10.07 -9.55 14.23
C ALA A 95 9.95 -8.08 13.91
N THR A 96 11.05 -7.49 13.49
CA THR A 96 11.09 -6.22 12.76
C THR A 96 11.65 -6.48 11.38
N MET A 97 11.04 -5.92 10.36
CA MET A 97 11.58 -5.90 9.01
C MET A 97 11.28 -4.57 8.33
N PHE A 98 11.81 -4.38 7.13
CA PHE A 98 11.55 -3.20 6.32
C PHE A 98 10.99 -3.61 4.97
N SER A 99 10.07 -2.79 4.42
CA SER A 99 9.67 -2.94 3.03
C SER A 99 10.86 -2.70 2.10
N ASP A 100 10.91 -3.43 1.00
CA ASP A 100 11.99 -3.35 0.02
C ASP A 100 11.91 -2.11 -0.89
N THR A 101 12.73 -2.07 -1.93
CA THR A 101 12.77 -0.97 -2.92
C THR A 101 11.51 -0.86 -3.76
N SER A 102 10.66 -1.87 -3.77
CA SER A 102 9.33 -1.89 -4.41
C SER A 102 8.19 -1.65 -3.42
N GLY A 103 8.52 -1.39 -2.14
CA GLY A 103 7.55 -1.26 -1.05
C GLY A 103 6.97 -2.58 -0.59
N THR A 104 7.47 -3.73 -1.08
CA THR A 104 6.92 -5.05 -0.72
C THR A 104 7.52 -5.59 0.56
N TYR A 105 6.78 -6.47 1.21
CA TYR A 105 7.24 -7.24 2.36
C TYR A 105 6.78 -8.70 2.24
N ARG A 106 7.54 -9.60 2.86
CA ARG A 106 7.17 -11.01 3.00
C ARG A 106 7.65 -11.54 4.34
N PHE A 107 6.71 -11.96 5.16
CA PHE A 107 6.92 -12.44 6.52
C PHE A 107 6.54 -13.90 6.64
N TRP A 108 7.41 -14.72 7.23
CA TRP A 108 7.16 -16.15 7.49
C TRP A 108 6.93 -16.38 8.98
N SER A 109 5.88 -17.12 9.31
CA SER A 109 5.56 -17.45 10.70
C SER A 109 5.01 -18.88 10.82
N ASN A 110 4.83 -19.34 12.04
CA ASN A 110 3.86 -20.41 12.31
C ASN A 110 2.45 -19.88 12.03
N SER A 111 1.50 -20.78 11.81
CA SER A 111 0.08 -20.41 11.87
C SER A 111 -0.24 -20.01 13.31
N PRO A 112 -0.66 -18.73 13.56
CA PRO A 112 -0.96 -18.29 14.92
C PRO A 112 -2.04 -19.13 15.55
N LYS A 113 -2.03 -19.26 16.87
CA LYS A 113 -3.04 -19.97 17.63
C LYS A 113 -4.06 -18.99 18.21
N PRO A 114 -5.30 -19.44 18.46
CA PRO A 114 -6.26 -18.64 19.22
C PRO A 114 -5.69 -18.25 20.58
N TYR A 115 -6.03 -17.07 21.07
CA TYR A 115 -5.62 -16.59 22.38
C TYR A 115 -6.79 -15.95 23.11
N PHE A 116 -7.09 -16.41 24.32
CA PHE A 116 -8.11 -15.83 25.21
C PHE A 116 -9.48 -15.59 24.52
N GLY A 117 -9.97 -16.58 23.75
CA GLY A 117 -11.23 -16.47 23.01
C GLY A 117 -11.17 -15.62 21.74
N ARG A 118 -10.02 -15.06 21.42
CA ARG A 118 -9.80 -14.37 20.15
C ARG A 118 -9.38 -15.33 19.04
N PRO A 119 -9.82 -15.10 17.79
CA PRO A 119 -9.36 -15.90 16.66
C PRO A 119 -7.85 -15.77 16.43
N PRO A 120 -7.23 -16.72 15.70
CA PRO A 120 -5.83 -16.60 15.27
C PRO A 120 -5.58 -15.27 14.59
N HIS A 121 -4.51 -14.56 14.98
CA HIS A 121 -4.16 -13.25 14.39
C HIS A 121 -2.67 -12.95 14.46
N ILE A 122 -2.23 -12.10 13.56
CA ILE A 122 -0.89 -11.53 13.51
C ILE A 122 -1.04 -10.02 13.74
N HIS A 123 -0.46 -9.51 14.81
CA HIS A 123 -0.36 -8.09 15.04
C HIS A 123 0.68 -7.46 14.13
N ILE A 124 0.40 -6.25 13.68
CA ILE A 124 1.26 -5.50 12.76
C ILE A 124 1.31 -4.04 13.20
N ARG A 125 2.51 -3.49 13.30
CA ARG A 125 2.72 -2.07 13.50
C ARG A 125 3.64 -1.53 12.41
N VAL A 126 3.22 -0.47 11.73
CA VAL A 126 4.01 0.14 10.65
C VAL A 126 4.32 1.59 10.99
N THR A 127 5.60 1.95 10.87
CA THR A 127 6.07 3.33 11.06
C THR A 127 6.88 3.78 9.85
N VAL A 128 6.58 5.00 9.41
CA VAL A 128 7.26 5.69 8.31
C VAL A 128 7.22 7.18 8.61
N ASP A 129 8.31 7.88 8.38
CA ASP A 129 8.35 9.35 8.53
C ASP A 129 7.33 10.01 7.59
N GLY A 130 6.57 10.98 8.10
CA GLY A 130 5.52 11.68 7.37
C GLY A 130 4.20 10.89 7.23
N TYR A 131 4.06 9.76 7.93
CA TYR A 131 2.83 8.97 7.95
C TYR A 131 2.39 8.68 9.39
N ARG A 132 1.09 8.67 9.60
CA ARG A 132 0.50 8.19 10.85
C ARG A 132 0.89 6.73 11.08
N THR A 133 1.36 6.40 12.27
CA THR A 133 1.61 5.01 12.65
C THR A 133 0.35 4.18 12.45
N LEU A 134 0.44 3.10 11.68
CA LEU A 134 -0.62 2.11 11.57
C LEU A 134 -0.39 1.00 12.59
N VAL A 135 -1.40 0.71 13.38
CA VAL A 135 -1.51 -0.54 14.17
C VAL A 135 -2.72 -1.28 13.66
N THR A 136 -2.53 -2.53 13.25
CA THR A 136 -3.60 -3.37 12.71
C THR A 136 -3.36 -4.83 13.04
N GLN A 137 -4.28 -5.70 12.63
CA GLN A 137 -4.15 -7.14 12.79
C GLN A 137 -4.58 -7.84 11.50
N HIS A 138 -3.86 -8.88 11.15
CA HIS A 138 -4.25 -9.80 10.08
C HIS A 138 -4.82 -11.08 10.71
N TYR A 139 -5.98 -11.49 10.24
CA TYR A 139 -6.68 -12.71 10.67
C TYR A 139 -6.57 -13.75 9.56
N PRO A 140 -5.71 -14.79 9.72
CA PRO A 140 -5.62 -15.86 8.73
C PRO A 140 -6.95 -16.58 8.52
N GLU A 141 -7.32 -16.76 7.24
CA GLU A 141 -8.47 -17.60 6.90
C GLU A 141 -8.21 -19.07 7.27
N PRO A 142 -9.18 -19.77 7.83
CA PRO A 142 -9.02 -21.17 8.20
C PRO A 142 -8.54 -22.05 7.05
N GLY A 143 -7.52 -22.88 7.31
CA GLY A 143 -6.97 -23.79 6.32
C GLY A 143 -6.02 -23.17 5.30
N THR A 144 -5.75 -21.87 5.39
CA THR A 144 -4.78 -21.19 4.49
C THR A 144 -3.38 -21.19 5.09
N SER A 145 -2.38 -21.24 4.22
CA SER A 145 -0.96 -21.12 4.59
C SER A 145 -0.31 -19.84 4.08
N LYS A 146 -1.07 -18.96 3.45
CA LYS A 146 -0.60 -17.67 2.93
C LYS A 146 -1.73 -16.67 2.75
N ALA A 147 -1.39 -15.39 2.81
CA ALA A 147 -2.27 -14.28 2.39
C ALA A 147 -1.47 -13.14 1.79
N GLU A 148 -2.16 -12.34 0.96
CA GLU A 148 -1.73 -11.02 0.54
C GLU A 148 -2.47 -9.97 1.37
N PHE A 149 -1.73 -9.05 2.01
CA PHE A 149 -2.30 -8.03 2.87
C PHE A 149 -1.54 -6.71 2.70
N ASP A 150 -2.10 -5.79 1.91
CA ASP A 150 -1.51 -4.47 1.73
C ASP A 150 -1.68 -3.60 2.99
N LEU A 151 -0.61 -2.89 3.34
CA LEU A 151 -0.56 -1.97 4.48
C LEU A 151 -0.62 -0.53 3.96
N VAL A 152 -1.83 0.05 3.96
CA VAL A 152 -2.08 1.37 3.37
C VAL A 152 -2.06 2.42 4.46
N LEU A 153 -1.05 3.30 4.42
CA LEU A 153 -0.80 4.33 5.42
C LEU A 153 -1.42 5.67 5.05
N THR A 154 -1.89 6.40 6.05
CA THR A 154 -2.38 7.77 5.90
C THR A 154 -1.23 8.76 6.13
N PRO A 155 -0.94 9.67 5.19
CA PRO A 155 0.03 10.75 5.41
C PRO A 155 -0.35 11.61 6.64
N GLU A 156 0.65 12.12 7.35
CA GLU A 156 0.46 13.20 8.32
C GLU A 156 0.12 14.49 7.58
N LYS A 157 -0.63 15.37 8.26
CA LYS A 157 -1.00 16.68 7.70
C LYS A 157 0.13 17.67 7.91
#